data_51c38032016df212bcdb60898a0ff6f2
#
_entry.id   51c38032016df212bcdb60898a0ff6f2
#
_cell.length_a   1.000
_cell.length_b   1.000
_cell.length_c   1.000
_cell.angle_alpha   90.00
_cell.angle_beta   90.00
_cell.angle_gamma   90.00
#
_symmetry.space_group_name_H-M   'P 1'
#
loop_
_entity.id
_entity.type
_entity.pdbx_description
1 polymer ?
#
loop_
_entity_poly.entity_id
_entity_poly.type
_entity_poly.pdbx_seq_one_letter_code
_entity_poly.pdbx_strand_id
1 'polypeptide(L)'
;MHNPETVFGFDFGIKRIGVAMGNTMIGQASPLAVVTSVGNDARFADIKALIDKWGPTRCIVGLPFHPDGAEHEMTARCRRFANQLHGRFNLPVVLVDERYSSAMIQAKRGEVIDDRAAAIILQQYFDEHVPH
;
A
#
# COMPACT_ATOMS: atom_id res chain seq x y z
N MET A 1 -22.81 -14.88 0.94
CA MET A 1 -21.50 -15.47 0.66
C MET A 1 -20.63 -14.45 -0.05
N HIS A 2 -19.47 -14.15 0.52
CA HIS A 2 -18.58 -13.17 -0.09
C HIS A 2 -17.56 -13.88 -0.98
N ASN A 3 -17.40 -13.40 -2.20
CA ASN A 3 -16.34 -13.89 -3.07
C ASN A 3 -14.98 -13.40 -2.56
N PRO A 4 -13.95 -14.24 -2.61
CA PRO A 4 -12.60 -13.78 -2.27
C PRO A 4 -12.17 -12.63 -3.16
N GLU A 5 -11.50 -11.65 -2.57
CA GLU A 5 -10.95 -10.51 -3.29
C GLU A 5 -9.44 -10.54 -3.23
N THR A 6 -8.81 -10.21 -4.35
CA THR A 6 -7.38 -9.91 -4.37
C THR A 6 -7.22 -8.43 -4.03
N VAL A 7 -6.33 -8.12 -3.10
CA VAL A 7 -6.12 -6.77 -2.60
C VAL A 7 -4.64 -6.43 -2.71
N PHE A 8 -4.33 -5.23 -3.19
CA PHE A 8 -2.96 -4.71 -3.21
C PHE A 8 -2.75 -3.78 -2.02
N GLY A 9 -1.56 -3.86 -1.43
CA GLY A 9 -1.09 -2.90 -0.45
C GLY A 9 0.08 -2.11 -1.00
N PHE A 10 0.16 -0.83 -0.66
CA PHE A 10 1.20 0.06 -1.17
C PHE A 10 1.89 0.79 -0.02
N ASP A 11 3.22 0.83 -0.10
CA ASP A 11 4.05 1.70 0.72
C ASP A 11 4.70 2.71 -0.22
N PHE A 12 4.20 3.93 -0.20
CA PHE A 12 4.64 4.96 -1.14
C PHE A 12 5.88 5.67 -0.63
N GLY A 13 6.91 5.73 -1.49
CA GLY A 13 8.10 6.53 -1.26
C GLY A 13 8.43 7.36 -2.50
N ILE A 14 9.27 8.38 -2.32
CA ILE A 14 9.64 9.27 -3.42
C ILE A 14 10.39 8.51 -4.52
N LYS A 15 11.29 7.61 -4.13
CA LYS A 15 12.11 6.87 -5.08
C LYS A 15 11.60 5.47 -5.37
N ARG A 16 10.83 4.89 -4.47
CA ARG A 16 10.35 3.51 -4.57
C ARG A 16 8.95 3.41 -4.05
N ILE A 17 8.20 2.50 -4.66
CA ILE A 17 6.86 2.16 -4.17
C ILE A 17 6.84 0.67 -3.94
N GLY A 18 6.68 0.25 -2.69
CA GLY A 18 6.51 -1.16 -2.36
C GLY A 18 5.09 -1.60 -2.65
N VAL A 19 4.92 -2.79 -3.21
CA VAL A 19 3.62 -3.37 -3.52
C VAL A 19 3.53 -4.75 -2.89
N ALA A 20 2.44 -5.00 -2.20
CA ALA A 20 2.10 -6.30 -1.64
C ALA A 20 0.76 -6.76 -2.18
N MET A 21 0.53 -8.05 -2.08
CA MET A 21 -0.71 -8.67 -2.53
C MET A 21 -1.22 -9.65 -1.49
N GLY A 22 -2.51 -9.72 -1.35
CA GLY A 22 -3.14 -10.71 -0.49
C GLY A 22 -4.55 -11.01 -0.96
N ASN A 23 -5.14 -12.01 -0.33
CA ASN A 23 -6.47 -12.49 -0.66
C ASN A 23 -7.31 -12.50 0.62
N THR A 24 -8.54 -12.02 0.55
CA THR A 24 -9.40 -11.91 1.72
C THR A 24 -9.78 -13.27 2.31
N MET A 25 -9.77 -14.34 1.52
CA MET A 25 -10.06 -15.67 2.02
C MET A 25 -8.98 -16.17 2.96
N ILE A 26 -7.71 -15.96 2.60
CA ILE A 26 -6.57 -16.40 3.39
C ILE A 26 -6.24 -15.39 4.50
N GLY A 27 -6.44 -14.09 4.23
CA GLY A 27 -6.16 -13.04 5.19
C GLY A 27 -4.69 -12.80 5.44
N GLN A 28 -3.83 -13.19 4.50
CA GLN A 28 -2.38 -13.01 4.60
C GLN A 28 -1.85 -12.20 3.44
N ALA A 29 -0.95 -11.28 3.76
CA ALA A 29 -0.28 -10.43 2.78
C ALA A 29 1.11 -10.97 2.46
N SER A 30 1.50 -10.84 1.21
CA SER A 30 2.83 -11.24 0.74
C SER A 30 3.45 -10.11 -0.08
N PRO A 31 4.78 -9.92 0.02
CA PRO A 31 5.46 -8.98 -0.86
C PRO A 31 5.27 -9.37 -2.33
N LEU A 32 5.05 -8.39 -3.20
CA LEU A 32 4.85 -8.65 -4.62
C LEU A 32 5.92 -8.01 -5.49
N ALA A 33 6.17 -6.72 -5.33
CA ALA A 33 7.07 -6.00 -6.23
C ALA A 33 7.53 -4.70 -5.60
N VAL A 34 8.62 -4.15 -6.15
CA VAL A 34 9.07 -2.80 -5.84
C VAL A 34 9.12 -2.03 -7.16
N VAL A 35 8.39 -0.91 -7.22
CA VAL A 35 8.37 -0.05 -8.41
C VAL A 35 9.45 1.01 -8.22
N THR A 36 10.43 1.03 -9.13
CA THR A 36 11.58 1.93 -9.04
C THR A 36 11.70 2.86 -10.24
N SER A 37 10.74 2.83 -11.15
CA SER A 37 10.75 3.69 -12.33
C SER A 37 10.78 5.16 -11.93
N VAL A 38 11.44 5.97 -12.77
CA VAL A 38 11.55 7.41 -12.56
C VAL A 38 10.41 8.09 -13.29
N GLY A 39 9.73 8.98 -12.58
CA GLY A 39 8.62 9.74 -13.14
C GLY A 39 7.27 9.09 -12.85
N ASN A 40 6.28 9.95 -12.72
CA ASN A 40 4.95 9.55 -12.30
C ASN A 40 4.28 8.62 -13.31
N ASP A 41 4.37 8.96 -14.59
CA ASP A 41 3.72 8.15 -15.63
C ASP A 41 4.32 6.74 -15.72
N ALA A 42 5.65 6.62 -15.62
CA ALA A 42 6.32 5.32 -15.67
C ALA A 42 5.95 4.47 -14.45
N ARG A 43 5.85 5.09 -13.28
CA ARG A 43 5.45 4.40 -12.05
C ARG A 43 4.03 3.84 -12.18
N PHE A 44 3.11 4.65 -12.67
CA PHE A 44 1.72 4.20 -12.83
C PHE A 44 1.57 3.19 -13.96
N ALA A 45 2.42 3.25 -14.98
CA ALA A 45 2.45 2.20 -16.00
C ALA A 45 2.86 0.86 -15.40
N ASP A 46 3.87 0.84 -14.53
CA ASP A 46 4.30 -0.38 -13.85
C ASP A 46 3.21 -0.91 -12.92
N ILE A 47 2.53 -0.03 -12.20
CA ILE A 47 1.42 -0.41 -11.32
C ILE A 47 0.27 -0.97 -12.16
N LYS A 48 -0.04 -0.35 -13.30
CA LYS A 48 -1.08 -0.85 -14.19
C LYS A 48 -0.78 -2.27 -14.66
N ALA A 49 0.47 -2.56 -14.99
CA ALA A 49 0.86 -3.90 -15.40
C ALA A 49 0.60 -4.93 -14.31
N LEU A 50 0.87 -4.57 -13.04
CA LEU A 50 0.57 -5.46 -11.91
C LEU A 50 -0.93 -5.64 -11.73
N ILE A 51 -1.71 -4.57 -11.86
CA ILE A 51 -3.16 -4.61 -11.76
C ILE A 51 -3.75 -5.50 -12.85
N ASP A 52 -3.29 -5.34 -14.09
CA ASP A 52 -3.77 -6.13 -15.22
C ASP A 52 -3.43 -7.62 -15.04
N LYS A 53 -2.29 -7.91 -14.45
CA LYS A 53 -1.84 -9.29 -14.24
C LYS A 53 -2.59 -10.00 -13.12
N TRP A 54 -2.83 -9.30 -12.01
CA TRP A 54 -3.35 -9.94 -10.78
C TRP A 54 -4.81 -9.64 -10.48
N GLY A 55 -5.38 -8.59 -11.08
CA GLY A 55 -6.79 -8.26 -10.96
C GLY A 55 -7.26 -7.88 -9.57
N PRO A 56 -6.56 -7.00 -8.84
CA PRO A 56 -7.04 -6.60 -7.53
C PRO A 56 -8.34 -5.81 -7.65
N THR A 57 -9.18 -5.93 -6.64
CA THR A 57 -10.45 -5.20 -6.59
C THR A 57 -10.41 -4.06 -5.58
N ARG A 58 -9.30 -3.91 -4.85
CA ARG A 58 -9.14 -2.89 -3.82
C ARG A 58 -7.67 -2.61 -3.61
N CYS A 59 -7.35 -1.38 -3.26
CA CYS A 59 -6.00 -0.94 -2.94
C CYS A 59 -5.96 -0.38 -1.53
N ILE A 60 -4.90 -0.69 -0.79
CA ILE A 60 -4.66 -0.18 0.56
C ILE A 60 -3.39 0.65 0.51
N VAL A 61 -3.43 1.86 1.05
CA VAL A 61 -2.26 2.75 1.08
C VAL A 61 -1.99 3.15 2.52
N GLY A 62 -0.76 2.97 2.96
CA GLY A 62 -0.35 3.40 4.29
C GLY A 62 -0.18 4.90 4.35
N LEU A 63 -0.66 5.52 5.43
CA LEU A 63 -0.46 6.93 5.70
C LEU A 63 0.46 7.09 6.91
N PRO A 64 1.66 7.66 6.72
CA PRO A 64 2.55 7.91 7.85
C PRO A 64 2.10 9.14 8.64
N PHE A 65 2.20 9.05 9.96
CA PHE A 65 1.99 10.17 10.87
C PHE A 65 3.07 10.12 11.94
N HIS A 66 3.31 11.26 12.58
CA HIS A 66 4.14 11.27 13.78
C HIS A 66 3.40 10.58 14.93
N PRO A 67 4.10 10.07 15.95
CA PRO A 67 3.44 9.37 17.05
C PRO A 67 2.37 10.20 17.78
N ASP A 68 2.50 11.52 17.80
CA ASP A 68 1.52 12.42 18.42
C ASP A 68 0.28 12.67 17.54
N GLY A 69 0.25 12.10 16.33
CA GLY A 69 -0.85 12.26 15.40
C GLY A 69 -0.67 13.41 14.41
N ALA A 70 0.39 14.21 14.53
CA ALA A 70 0.67 15.29 13.58
C ALA A 70 1.05 14.70 12.22
N GLU A 71 0.69 15.41 11.14
CA GLU A 71 1.03 14.95 9.80
C GLU A 71 2.55 14.95 9.58
N HIS A 72 3.02 13.84 9.03
CA HIS A 72 4.39 13.71 8.53
C HIS A 72 4.50 14.44 7.18
N GLU A 73 5.72 14.82 6.79
CA GLU A 73 5.92 15.46 5.48
C GLU A 73 5.45 14.58 4.32
N MET A 74 5.45 13.26 4.51
CA MET A 74 5.01 12.32 3.48
C MET A 74 3.51 12.04 3.50
N THR A 75 2.78 12.49 4.51
CA THR A 75 1.34 12.19 4.63
C THR A 75 0.55 12.72 3.42
N ALA A 76 0.78 13.98 3.07
CA ALA A 76 0.09 14.59 1.94
C ALA A 76 0.44 13.91 0.61
N ARG A 77 1.69 13.49 0.45
CA ARG A 77 2.15 12.80 -0.75
C ARG A 77 1.49 11.43 -0.88
N CYS A 78 1.35 10.72 0.23
CA CYS A 78 0.67 9.42 0.26
C CYS A 78 -0.82 9.56 -0.07
N ARG A 79 -1.48 10.60 0.44
CA ARG A 79 -2.88 10.88 0.08
C ARG A 79 -3.03 11.19 -1.40
N ARG A 80 -2.12 11.96 -1.97
CA ARG A 80 -2.12 12.27 -3.40
C ARG A 80 -1.96 11.00 -4.22
N PHE A 81 -1.03 10.14 -3.83
CA PHE A 81 -0.83 8.87 -4.49
C PHE A 81 -2.11 8.02 -4.45
N ALA A 82 -2.75 7.92 -3.29
CA ALA A 82 -4.00 7.18 -3.14
C ALA A 82 -5.11 7.73 -4.05
N ASN A 83 -5.23 9.06 -4.12
CA ASN A 83 -6.20 9.71 -5.00
C ASN A 83 -5.92 9.41 -6.47
N GLN A 84 -4.65 9.38 -6.86
CA GLN A 84 -4.25 9.04 -8.23
C GLN A 84 -4.53 7.58 -8.57
N LEU A 85 -4.30 6.67 -7.63
CA LEU A 85 -4.67 5.27 -7.82
C LEU A 85 -6.17 5.13 -8.10
N HIS A 86 -6.98 5.77 -7.26
CA HIS A 86 -8.42 5.73 -7.43
C HIS A 86 -8.84 6.33 -8.77
N GLY A 87 -8.30 7.50 -9.10
CA GLY A 87 -8.68 8.20 -10.33
C GLY A 87 -8.24 7.49 -11.61
N ARG A 88 -7.05 6.89 -11.59
CA ARG A 88 -6.51 6.24 -12.79
C ARG A 88 -7.10 4.85 -13.04
N PHE A 89 -7.38 4.09 -11.99
CA PHE A 89 -7.76 2.68 -12.14
C PHE A 89 -9.19 2.38 -11.70
N ASN A 90 -9.89 3.38 -11.19
CA ASN A 90 -11.27 3.23 -10.72
C ASN A 90 -11.43 2.09 -9.71
N LEU A 91 -10.45 1.95 -8.83
CA LEU A 91 -10.47 0.96 -7.75
C LEU A 91 -10.70 1.66 -6.42
N PRO A 92 -11.46 1.05 -5.50
CA PRO A 92 -11.55 1.57 -4.13
C PRO A 92 -10.17 1.62 -3.49
N VAL A 93 -9.88 2.69 -2.77
CA VAL A 93 -8.62 2.84 -2.04
C VAL A 93 -8.95 3.12 -0.58
N VAL A 94 -8.37 2.33 0.31
CA VAL A 94 -8.52 2.48 1.76
C VAL A 94 -7.19 2.94 2.34
N LEU A 95 -7.24 3.95 3.19
CA LEU A 95 -6.06 4.50 3.85
C LEU A 95 -5.91 3.86 5.23
N VAL A 96 -4.70 3.44 5.56
CA VAL A 96 -4.38 2.83 6.85
C VAL A 96 -3.38 3.72 7.57
N ASP A 97 -3.71 4.11 8.80
CA ASP A 97 -2.80 4.86 9.65
C ASP A 97 -1.69 3.92 10.14
N GLU A 98 -0.47 4.18 9.71
CA GLU A 98 0.68 3.35 10.07
C GLU A 98 1.54 3.95 11.20
N ARG A 99 0.98 4.92 11.95
CA ARG A 99 1.69 5.62 13.02
C ARG A 99 2.35 4.69 14.03
N TYR A 100 1.70 3.57 14.34
CA TYR A 100 2.19 2.58 15.31
C TYR A 100 2.53 1.24 14.66
N SER A 101 2.63 1.18 13.34
CA SER A 101 2.91 -0.06 12.63
C SER A 101 4.39 -0.38 12.62
N SER A 102 4.71 -1.65 12.35
CA SER A 102 6.10 -2.07 12.15
C SER A 102 6.73 -1.37 10.95
N ALA A 103 5.95 -1.06 9.92
CA ALA A 103 6.44 -0.32 8.76
C ALA A 103 6.93 1.06 9.17
N MET A 104 6.19 1.75 10.02
CA MET A 104 6.58 3.07 10.53
C MET A 104 7.86 3.00 11.37
N ILE A 105 7.99 1.97 12.19
CA ILE A 105 9.19 1.76 13.00
C ILE A 105 10.40 1.53 12.10
N GLN A 106 10.27 0.73 11.06
CA GLN A 106 11.34 0.48 10.10
C GLN A 106 11.75 1.76 9.38
N ALA A 107 10.78 2.57 8.97
CA ALA A 107 11.05 3.86 8.33
C ALA A 107 11.87 4.78 9.24
N LYS A 108 11.54 4.82 10.54
CA LYS A 108 12.29 5.63 11.51
C LYS A 108 13.72 5.19 11.68
N ARG A 109 14.01 3.92 11.43
CA ARG A 109 15.37 3.38 11.52
C ARG A 109 16.16 3.59 10.24
N GLY A 110 15.58 4.29 9.26
CA GLY A 110 16.23 4.54 7.99
C GLY A 110 16.18 3.36 7.02
N GLU A 111 15.33 2.40 7.28
CA GLU A 111 15.17 1.27 6.38
C GLU A 111 14.49 1.70 5.09
N VAL A 112 14.84 1.03 4.01
CA VAL A 112 14.35 1.34 2.68
C VAL A 112 12.90 0.88 2.55
N ILE A 113 12.05 1.72 1.95
CA ILE A 113 10.69 1.34 1.55
C ILE A 113 10.79 0.22 0.53
N ASP A 114 10.10 -0.89 0.78
CA ASP A 114 10.12 -2.04 -0.10
C ASP A 114 8.79 -2.79 -0.03
N ASP A 115 8.74 -3.93 -0.73
CA ASP A 115 7.54 -4.76 -0.80
C ASP A 115 7.19 -5.41 0.54
N ARG A 116 8.16 -5.61 1.42
CA ARG A 116 7.90 -6.17 2.76
C ARG A 116 7.18 -5.15 3.63
N ALA A 117 7.55 -3.87 3.54
CA ALA A 117 6.84 -2.81 4.25
C ALA A 117 5.39 -2.72 3.74
N ALA A 118 5.19 -2.85 2.45
CA ALA A 118 3.84 -2.87 1.87
C ALA A 118 3.03 -4.06 2.38
N ALA A 119 3.66 -5.23 2.57
CA ALA A 119 3.00 -6.41 3.12
C ALA A 119 2.56 -6.17 4.57
N ILE A 120 3.37 -5.47 5.36
CA ILE A 120 3.01 -5.12 6.74
C ILE A 120 1.76 -4.23 6.77
N ILE A 121 1.71 -3.23 5.90
CA ILE A 121 0.56 -2.34 5.76
C ILE A 121 -0.69 -3.12 5.38
N LEU A 122 -0.58 -3.98 4.39
CA LEU A 122 -1.71 -4.79 3.93
C LEU A 122 -2.16 -5.78 5.01
N GLN A 123 -1.23 -6.39 5.73
CA GLN A 123 -1.55 -7.31 6.81
C GLN A 123 -2.31 -6.60 7.93
N GLN A 124 -1.93 -5.38 8.26
CA GLN A 124 -2.66 -4.57 9.24
C GLN A 124 -4.11 -4.38 8.81
N TYR A 125 -4.34 -4.10 7.55
CA TYR A 125 -5.70 -3.98 7.02
C TYR A 125 -6.48 -5.29 7.18
N PHE A 126 -5.87 -6.42 6.82
CA PHE A 126 -6.53 -7.72 6.97
C PHE A 126 -6.84 -8.05 8.43
N ASP A 127 -5.92 -7.75 9.33
CA ASP A 127 -6.12 -8.02 10.76
C ASP A 127 -7.29 -7.23 11.33
N GLU A 128 -7.55 -6.03 10.81
CA GLU A 128 -8.62 -5.16 11.27
C GLU A 128 -9.97 -5.43 10.58
N HIS A 129 -9.95 -5.92 9.34
CA HIS A 129 -11.16 -5.95 8.51
C HIS A 129 -11.53 -7.35 8.02
N VAL A 130 -10.66 -8.33 8.13
CA VAL A 130 -10.94 -9.69 7.68
C VAL A 130 -11.02 -10.62 8.88
N PRO A 131 -12.16 -11.28 9.11
CA PRO A 131 -12.29 -12.22 10.23
C PRO A 131 -11.33 -13.39 10.08
N HIS A 132 -10.78 -13.84 11.19
CA HIS A 132 -9.88 -14.99 11.25
C HIS A 132 -10.58 -16.20 11.88
#